data_2e532a8e402037eed849c581c851cc5d
#
_entry.id   2e532a8e402037eed849c581c851cc5d
#
_cell.length_a   1.000
_cell.length_b   1.000
_cell.length_c   1.000
_cell.angle_alpha   90.00
_cell.angle_beta   90.00
_cell.angle_gamma   90.00
#
_symmetry.space_group_name_H-M   'P 1'
#
loop_
_entity.id
_entity.type
_entity.pdbx_description
1 polymer ?
#
loop_
_entity_poly.entity_id
_entity_poly.type
_entity_poly.pdbx_seq_one_letter_code
_entity_poly.pdbx_strand_id
1 'polypeptide(L)'
;MIPSIILAIEDDDDREFMTGLYKQYQRLMYREILKIVQETWDVDDIMQSLLVKLIDRIALLKTLDRQRLIDYLVTAARNTALNFRRDNKTKYFEELTDEQPSPEDTEDTLIRKE
;
A
#
# COMPACT_ATOMS: atom_id res chain seq x y z
N MET A 1 -3.97 16.17 -8.30
CA MET A 1 -4.98 15.37 -9.00
C MET A 1 -5.44 14.20 -8.17
N ILE A 2 -6.71 13.90 -8.20
CA ILE A 2 -7.27 12.83 -7.38
C ILE A 2 -7.38 11.56 -8.22
N PRO A 3 -6.87 10.44 -7.72
CA PRO A 3 -6.96 9.18 -8.47
C PRO A 3 -8.41 8.81 -8.77
N SER A 4 -8.62 8.24 -9.93
CA SER A 4 -9.96 7.89 -10.35
C SER A 4 -10.60 6.85 -9.44
N ILE A 5 -9.80 6.00 -8.81
CA ILE A 5 -10.36 5.01 -7.91
C ILE A 5 -11.06 5.67 -6.72
N ILE A 6 -10.54 6.80 -6.26
CA ILE A 6 -11.20 7.54 -5.18
C ILE A 6 -12.47 8.19 -5.69
N LEU A 7 -12.40 8.74 -6.89
CA LEU A 7 -13.56 9.42 -7.46
C LEU A 7 -14.71 8.47 -7.77
N ALA A 8 -14.40 7.17 -7.89
CA ALA A 8 -15.41 6.17 -8.19
C ALA A 8 -16.18 5.70 -6.96
N ILE A 9 -15.79 6.13 -5.78
CA ILE A 9 -16.50 5.76 -4.56
C ILE A 9 -17.91 6.32 -4.61
N GLU A 10 -18.89 5.46 -4.39
CA GLU A 10 -20.29 5.89 -4.56
C GLU A 10 -20.81 6.71 -3.42
N ASP A 11 -20.42 6.38 -2.20
CA ASP A 11 -20.87 7.12 -1.03
C ASP A 11 -20.17 8.47 -0.98
N ASP A 12 -20.97 9.54 -0.90
CA ASP A 12 -20.41 10.89 -0.92
C ASP A 12 -19.50 11.17 0.26
N ASP A 13 -19.90 10.72 1.44
CA ASP A 13 -19.08 10.93 2.64
C ASP A 13 -17.77 10.20 2.53
N ASP A 14 -17.81 8.96 2.08
CA ASP A 14 -16.61 8.16 1.94
C ASP A 14 -15.68 8.77 0.90
N ARG A 15 -16.26 9.23 -0.21
CA ARG A 15 -15.45 9.81 -1.27
C ARG A 15 -14.78 11.08 -0.77
N GLU A 16 -15.52 11.90 -0.04
CA GLU A 16 -14.95 13.12 0.48
C GLU A 16 -13.86 12.84 1.49
N PHE A 17 -14.09 11.84 2.35
CA PHE A 17 -13.10 11.45 3.33
C PHE A 17 -11.80 11.02 2.65
N MET A 18 -11.91 10.15 1.67
CA MET A 18 -10.72 9.65 0.98
C MET A 18 -10.02 10.73 0.18
N THR A 19 -10.79 11.64 -0.41
CA THR A 19 -10.19 12.74 -1.14
C THR A 19 -9.35 13.60 -0.21
N GLY A 20 -9.90 13.93 0.94
CA GLY A 20 -9.17 14.71 1.93
C GLY A 20 -7.94 14.00 2.43
N LEU A 21 -8.09 12.70 2.72
CA LEU A 21 -6.98 11.91 3.20
C LEU A 21 -5.86 11.86 2.17
N TYR A 22 -6.22 11.64 0.91
CA TYR A 22 -5.23 11.58 -0.15
C TYR A 22 -4.50 12.91 -0.30
N LYS A 23 -5.27 14.00 -0.33
CA LYS A 23 -4.65 15.33 -0.47
C LYS A 23 -3.69 15.63 0.66
N GLN A 24 -4.04 15.22 1.86
CA GLN A 24 -3.25 15.55 3.03
C GLN A 24 -2.02 14.66 3.17
N TYR A 25 -2.15 13.38 2.85
CA TYR A 25 -1.11 12.41 3.18
C TYR A 25 -0.46 11.75 1.96
N GLN A 26 -0.75 12.21 0.74
CA GLN A 26 -0.19 11.53 -0.41
C GLN A 26 1.33 11.55 -0.41
N ARG A 27 1.92 12.67 0.01
CA ARG A 27 3.39 12.75 0.03
C ARG A 27 3.97 11.78 1.03
N LEU A 28 3.33 11.66 2.17
CA LEU A 28 3.79 10.74 3.18
C LEU A 28 3.76 9.31 2.64
N MET A 29 2.67 8.93 2.00
CA MET A 29 2.54 7.58 1.48
C MET A 29 3.55 7.31 0.37
N TYR A 30 3.71 8.25 -0.55
CA TYR A 30 4.70 8.10 -1.61
C TYR A 30 6.11 7.93 -1.04
N ARG A 31 6.43 8.74 -0.03
CA ARG A 31 7.75 8.68 0.56
C ARG A 31 8.02 7.33 1.20
N GLU A 32 7.03 6.78 1.90
CA GLU A 32 7.22 5.48 2.52
C GLU A 32 7.40 4.39 1.49
N ILE A 33 6.67 4.47 0.39
CA ILE A 33 6.81 3.50 -0.69
C ILE A 33 8.19 3.62 -1.32
N LEU A 34 8.65 4.84 -1.56
CA LEU A 34 9.93 5.07 -2.20
C LEU A 34 11.11 4.58 -1.39
N LYS A 35 10.95 4.47 -0.09
CA LYS A 35 12.01 3.91 0.73
C LYS A 35 12.26 2.45 0.44
N ILE A 36 11.29 1.78 -0.14
CA ILE A 36 11.35 0.35 -0.38
C ILE A 36 11.51 0.02 -1.86
N VAL A 37 10.81 0.76 -2.71
CA VAL A 37 10.80 0.53 -4.15
C VAL A 37 11.25 1.80 -4.84
N GLN A 38 12.16 1.68 -5.80
CA GLN A 38 12.75 2.88 -6.40
C GLN A 38 12.30 3.15 -7.82
N GLU A 39 11.65 2.19 -8.46
CA GLU A 39 11.15 2.40 -9.82
C GLU A 39 9.89 3.24 -9.77
N THR A 40 9.86 4.29 -10.57
CA THR A 40 8.77 5.25 -10.49
C THR A 40 7.41 4.65 -10.82
N TRP A 41 7.34 3.87 -11.91
CA TRP A 41 6.05 3.29 -12.26
C TRP A 41 5.59 2.23 -11.28
N ASP A 42 6.53 1.55 -10.63
CA ASP A 42 6.17 0.62 -9.58
C ASP A 42 5.52 1.36 -8.42
N VAL A 43 6.00 2.55 -8.13
CA VAL A 43 5.44 3.35 -7.05
C VAL A 43 3.98 3.67 -7.34
N ASP A 44 3.66 4.00 -8.58
CA ASP A 44 2.29 4.31 -8.93
C ASP A 44 1.38 3.09 -8.78
N ASP A 45 1.86 1.93 -9.20
CA ASP A 45 1.09 0.69 -9.04
C ASP A 45 0.86 0.38 -7.57
N ILE A 46 1.90 0.57 -6.77
CA ILE A 46 1.79 0.30 -5.35
C ILE A 46 0.83 1.27 -4.69
N MET A 47 0.89 2.54 -5.08
CA MET A 47 -0.04 3.51 -4.54
C MET A 47 -1.48 3.12 -4.86
N GLN A 48 -1.73 2.64 -6.08
CA GLN A 48 -3.05 2.20 -6.46
C GLN A 48 -3.52 1.05 -5.57
N SER A 49 -2.66 0.06 -5.36
CA SER A 49 -2.99 -1.06 -4.49
C SER A 49 -3.24 -0.61 -3.07
N LEU A 50 -2.44 0.33 -2.60
CA LEU A 50 -2.61 0.86 -1.26
C LEU A 50 -3.97 1.53 -1.11
N LEU A 51 -4.34 2.33 -2.10
CA LEU A 51 -5.62 3.03 -2.05
C LEU A 51 -6.79 2.07 -2.04
N VAL A 52 -6.70 0.98 -2.80
CA VAL A 52 -7.76 -0.04 -2.76
C VAL A 52 -7.93 -0.57 -1.35
N LYS A 53 -6.83 -0.88 -0.69
CA LYS A 53 -6.89 -1.39 0.67
C LYS A 53 -7.47 -0.37 1.63
N LEU A 54 -7.09 0.90 1.48
CA LEU A 54 -7.60 1.94 2.36
C LEU A 54 -9.09 2.16 2.15
N ILE A 55 -9.53 2.10 0.92
CA ILE A 55 -10.95 2.28 0.62
C ILE A 55 -11.77 1.19 1.28
N ASP A 56 -11.23 -0.03 1.30
CA ASP A 56 -11.93 -1.14 1.97
C ASP A 56 -12.01 -0.96 3.47
N ARG A 57 -11.22 -0.06 4.03
CA ARG A 57 -11.18 0.15 5.48
C ARG A 57 -11.63 1.53 5.89
N ILE A 58 -12.41 2.20 5.05
CA ILE A 58 -12.80 3.56 5.35
C ILE A 58 -13.48 3.68 6.71
N ALA A 59 -14.36 2.74 7.04
CA ALA A 59 -15.06 2.80 8.31
C ALA A 59 -14.08 2.81 9.47
N LEU A 60 -13.06 1.98 9.41
CA LEU A 60 -12.04 1.96 10.44
C LEU A 60 -11.26 3.26 10.46
N LEU A 61 -10.85 3.73 9.29
CA LEU A 61 -10.02 4.93 9.20
C LEU A 61 -10.71 6.13 9.80
N LYS A 62 -12.02 6.22 9.65
CA LYS A 62 -12.78 7.34 10.18
C LYS A 62 -12.77 7.37 11.71
N THR A 63 -12.48 6.25 12.35
CA THR A 63 -12.48 6.20 13.81
C THR A 63 -11.14 6.54 14.42
N LEU A 64 -10.09 6.67 13.61
CA LEU A 64 -8.74 6.87 14.12
C LEU A 64 -8.45 8.34 14.34
N ASP A 65 -7.75 8.66 15.42
CA ASP A 65 -7.28 10.02 15.59
C ASP A 65 -6.11 10.24 14.64
N ARG A 66 -5.61 11.46 14.62
CA ARG A 66 -4.60 11.84 13.65
C ARG A 66 -3.34 10.99 13.75
N GLN A 67 -2.85 10.78 14.95
CA GLN A 67 -1.62 10.04 15.13
C GLN A 67 -1.78 8.58 14.70
N ARG A 68 -2.88 7.97 15.09
CA ARG A 68 -3.13 6.59 14.71
C ARG A 68 -3.36 6.45 13.21
N LEU A 69 -3.99 7.43 12.62
CA LEU A 69 -4.19 7.42 11.18
C LEU A 69 -2.86 7.47 10.47
N ILE A 70 -1.97 8.36 10.88
CA ILE A 70 -0.65 8.46 10.27
C ILE A 70 0.10 7.14 10.41
N ASP A 71 0.07 6.56 11.61
CA ASP A 71 0.75 5.28 11.84
C ASP A 71 0.18 4.20 10.95
N TYR A 72 -1.13 4.18 10.78
CA TYR A 72 -1.78 3.20 9.94
C TYR A 72 -1.33 3.37 8.49
N LEU A 73 -1.31 4.60 8.01
CA LEU A 73 -0.94 4.86 6.62
C LEU A 73 0.51 4.48 6.36
N VAL A 74 1.40 4.81 7.27
CA VAL A 74 2.81 4.46 7.12
C VAL A 74 2.97 2.94 7.07
N THR A 75 2.32 2.24 7.99
CA THR A 75 2.43 0.79 8.04
C THR A 75 1.82 0.16 6.79
N ALA A 76 0.67 0.64 6.36
CA ALA A 76 0.02 0.08 5.19
C ALA A 76 0.84 0.32 3.93
N ALA A 77 1.42 1.52 3.81
CA ALA A 77 2.24 1.83 2.65
C ALA A 77 3.47 0.93 2.59
N ARG A 78 4.13 0.76 3.73
CA ARG A 78 5.31 -0.10 3.77
C ARG A 78 4.96 -1.54 3.45
N ASN A 79 3.90 -2.05 4.05
CA ASN A 79 3.53 -3.43 3.83
C ASN A 79 3.14 -3.67 2.38
N THR A 80 2.44 -2.73 1.78
CA THR A 80 2.05 -2.87 0.39
C THR A 80 3.28 -2.89 -0.51
N ALA A 81 4.24 -2.00 -0.23
CA ALA A 81 5.47 -1.97 -1.02
C ALA A 81 6.31 -3.22 -0.83
N LEU A 82 6.38 -3.71 0.39
CA LEU A 82 7.14 -4.93 0.66
C LEU A 82 6.51 -6.13 -0.02
N ASN A 83 5.19 -6.23 0.01
CA ASN A 83 4.51 -7.31 -0.65
C ASN A 83 4.72 -7.27 -2.16
N PHE A 84 4.65 -6.07 -2.71
CA PHE A 84 4.87 -5.89 -4.14
C PHE A 84 6.27 -6.37 -4.53
N ARG A 85 7.27 -5.96 -3.77
CA ARG A 85 8.65 -6.32 -4.06
C ARG A 85 8.87 -7.82 -3.93
N ARG A 86 8.28 -8.41 -2.91
CA ARG A 86 8.41 -9.86 -2.72
C ARG A 86 7.75 -10.63 -3.84
N ASP A 87 6.57 -10.20 -4.26
CA ASP A 87 5.86 -10.88 -5.32
C ASP A 87 6.64 -10.80 -6.63
N ASN A 88 7.18 -9.65 -6.93
CA ASN A 88 7.96 -9.50 -8.16
C ASN A 88 9.22 -10.33 -8.12
N LYS A 89 9.86 -10.40 -6.98
CA LYS A 89 11.06 -11.21 -6.84
C LYS A 89 10.73 -12.69 -7.05
N THR A 90 9.64 -13.14 -6.51
CA THR A 90 9.21 -14.52 -6.68
C THR A 90 8.94 -14.85 -8.13
N LYS A 91 8.24 -13.96 -8.82
CA LYS A 91 7.97 -14.17 -10.24
C LYS A 91 9.26 -14.25 -11.03
N TYR A 92 10.19 -13.39 -10.73
CA TYR A 92 11.46 -13.36 -11.42
C TYR A 92 12.17 -14.71 -11.29
N PHE A 93 12.21 -15.26 -10.08
CA PHE A 93 12.82 -16.55 -9.86
C PHE A 93 12.13 -17.66 -10.62
N GLU A 94 10.81 -17.63 -10.64
CA GLU A 94 10.07 -18.67 -11.34
C GLU A 94 10.38 -18.66 -12.82
N GLU A 95 10.53 -17.48 -13.39
CA GLU A 95 10.83 -17.38 -14.81
C GLU A 95 12.21 -17.88 -15.13
N LEU A 96 13.14 -17.66 -14.23
CA LEU A 96 14.53 -17.99 -14.52
C LEU A 96 14.85 -19.46 -14.24
N THR A 97 14.29 -20.03 -13.18
CA THR A 97 14.77 -21.30 -12.70
C THR A 97 13.75 -22.40 -12.63
N ASP A 98 12.49 -22.08 -12.68
CA ASP A 98 11.44 -23.08 -12.50
C ASP A 98 11.42 -23.68 -11.12
N GLU A 99 12.10 -23.09 -10.17
CA GLU A 99 12.15 -23.65 -8.84
C GLU A 99 11.18 -22.95 -7.93
N GLN A 100 10.76 -23.69 -6.91
CA GLN A 100 9.88 -23.13 -5.93
C GLN A 100 10.57 -22.05 -5.11
N PRO A 101 9.83 -21.05 -4.70
CA PRO A 101 10.39 -20.05 -3.81
C PRO A 101 10.82 -20.71 -2.51
N SER A 102 11.86 -20.18 -1.94
CA SER A 102 12.35 -20.76 -0.72
C SER A 102 11.44 -20.42 0.45
N PRO A 103 11.45 -21.24 1.49
CA PRO A 103 10.63 -20.95 2.66
C PRO A 103 11.01 -19.67 3.36
N GLU A 104 12.13 -19.12 3.08
CA GLU A 104 12.52 -17.86 3.70
C GLU A 104 11.55 -16.76 3.44
N ASP A 105 10.87 -16.80 2.32
CA ASP A 105 9.88 -15.80 2.04
C ASP A 105 8.83 -15.77 3.13
N THR A 106 8.46 -16.93 3.62
CA THR A 106 7.49 -17.02 4.69
C THR A 106 8.05 -16.43 5.97
N GLU A 107 9.29 -16.67 6.23
CA GLU A 107 9.91 -16.14 7.43
C GLU A 107 9.90 -14.64 7.43
N ASP A 108 10.20 -14.05 6.30
CA ASP A 108 10.15 -12.61 6.22
C ASP A 108 8.78 -12.10 6.58
N THR A 109 7.77 -12.81 6.16
CA THR A 109 6.42 -12.42 6.47
C THR A 109 6.18 -12.44 7.96
N LEU A 110 6.70 -13.45 8.63
CA LEU A 110 6.52 -13.54 10.06
C LEU A 110 7.21 -12.42 10.79
N ILE A 111 8.40 -12.12 10.38
CA ILE A 111 9.18 -11.11 11.05
C ILE A 111 8.48 -9.78 11.06
N ARG A 112 7.78 -9.49 10.00
CA ARG A 112 7.13 -8.20 9.92
C ARG A 112 6.02 -7.99 10.92
N LYS A 113 5.61 -9.02 11.55
CA LYS A 113 4.49 -8.87 12.43
C LYS A 113 4.75 -8.05 13.64
N GLU A 114 5.94 -7.94 14.07
CA GLU A 114 6.16 -7.21 15.24
C GLU A 114 6.15 -5.79 15.18
#